data_0a81a5591fc488b53386a9278814ec48
#
_entry.id   0a81a5591fc488b53386a9278814ec48
#
_cell.length_a   1.000
_cell.length_b   1.000
_cell.length_c   1.000
_cell.angle_alpha   90.00
_cell.angle_beta   90.00
_cell.angle_gamma   90.00
#
_symmetry.space_group_name_H-M   'P 1'
#
loop_
_entity.id
_entity.type
_entity.pdbx_description
1 polymer ?
#
loop_
_entity_poly.entity_id
_entity_poly.type
_entity_poly.pdbx_seq_one_letter_code
_entity_poly.pdbx_strand_id
1 'polypeptide(L)'
;DYSLYGFPHAMGFTMRGCRFACKFCVVPRKEGRPKSNSTIKEIWDQRGSEDSNFIVLLDNDFFGNPEWRERIREIQDLELRVNFSQGLNIRIITEEQAQALSSVNFRGLSGKTRRVHFAWDLFNKKQEQLIDAGIKRCLDAGIKPYQMTFYVLVGFNTSSEEDLYRVEKLRGYGVDPYVMPYNRGDLYQKKFARWVNHKAIFK
;
A
#
# COMPACT_ATOMS: atom_id res chain seq x y z
N ASP A 1 -5.85 9.69 18.30
CA ASP A 1 -6.78 8.76 18.94
C ASP A 1 -7.95 8.47 18.00
N TYR A 2 -8.09 7.20 17.62
CA TYR A 2 -9.16 6.73 16.72
C TYR A 2 -10.25 5.96 17.46
N SER A 3 -10.18 5.84 18.78
CA SER A 3 -11.17 5.15 19.62
C SER A 3 -12.56 5.77 19.48
N LEU A 4 -12.64 7.08 19.20
CA LEU A 4 -13.88 7.82 19.00
C LEU A 4 -14.73 7.34 17.81
N TYR A 5 -14.13 6.61 16.87
CA TYR A 5 -14.85 6.12 15.68
C TYR A 5 -15.54 4.77 15.88
N GLY A 6 -15.45 4.17 17.07
CA GLY A 6 -16.12 2.90 17.40
C GLY A 6 -15.63 1.70 16.60
N PHE A 7 -14.45 1.77 15.98
CA PHE A 7 -13.86 0.62 15.30
C PHE A 7 -13.36 -0.41 16.32
N PRO A 8 -13.59 -1.71 16.09
CA PRO A 8 -13.12 -2.76 17.01
C PRO A 8 -11.60 -2.94 16.95
N HIS A 9 -10.96 -2.56 15.83
CA HIS A 9 -9.51 -2.73 15.62
C HIS A 9 -8.72 -1.48 15.95
N ALA A 10 -7.45 -1.68 16.26
CA ALA A 10 -6.50 -0.58 16.39
C ALA A 10 -6.24 0.10 15.04
N MET A 11 -6.08 1.42 15.07
CA MET A 11 -5.73 2.22 13.89
C MET A 11 -4.78 3.34 14.29
N GLY A 12 -3.71 3.55 13.51
CA GLY A 12 -2.77 4.62 13.81
C GLY A 12 -1.61 4.72 12.84
N PHE A 13 -0.66 5.57 13.21
CA PHE A 13 0.57 5.83 12.46
C PHE A 13 1.78 5.42 13.28
N THR A 14 2.69 4.62 12.72
CA THR A 14 4.03 4.45 13.30
C THR A 14 4.95 5.60 12.88
N MET A 15 4.65 6.21 11.73
CA MET A 15 5.37 7.35 11.19
C MET A 15 4.42 8.31 10.47
N ARG A 16 4.57 9.61 10.72
CA ARG A 16 3.91 10.69 9.98
C ARG A 16 4.86 11.25 8.93
N GLY A 17 4.29 11.84 7.86
CA GLY A 17 5.05 12.37 6.74
C GLY A 17 5.46 11.30 5.73
N CYS A 18 6.28 11.71 4.74
CA CYS A 18 6.77 10.82 3.70
C CYS A 18 8.11 11.35 3.18
N ARG A 19 9.06 10.45 2.85
CA ARG A 19 10.37 10.85 2.26
C ARG A 19 10.28 11.24 0.78
N PHE A 20 9.12 11.03 0.14
CA PHE A 20 8.90 11.39 -1.26
C PHE A 20 8.16 12.72 -1.39
N ALA A 21 8.51 13.48 -2.43
CA ALA A 21 7.88 14.76 -2.77
C ALA A 21 7.06 14.61 -4.07
N CYS A 22 6.14 13.64 -4.12
CA CYS A 22 5.31 13.38 -5.28
C CYS A 22 4.41 14.59 -5.59
N LYS A 23 4.48 15.12 -6.82
CA LYS A 23 3.76 16.35 -7.22
C LYS A 23 2.25 16.24 -7.14
N PHE A 24 1.70 15.03 -7.28
CA PHE A 24 0.27 14.76 -7.16
C PHE A 24 -0.21 14.58 -5.70
N CYS A 25 0.71 14.42 -4.74
CA CYS A 25 0.40 14.04 -3.38
C CYS A 25 0.35 15.24 -2.43
N VAL A 26 -0.66 15.26 -1.54
CA VAL A 26 -0.82 16.31 -0.52
C VAL A 26 0.10 16.12 0.68
N VAL A 27 0.57 14.90 0.95
CA VAL A 27 1.30 14.53 2.16
C VAL A 27 2.54 15.40 2.42
N PRO A 28 3.41 15.67 1.43
CA PRO A 28 4.59 16.52 1.66
C PRO A 28 4.24 17.92 2.18
N ARG A 29 3.11 18.49 1.73
CA ARG A 29 2.64 19.81 2.17
C ARG A 29 1.93 19.77 3.52
N LYS A 30 1.16 18.70 3.78
CA LYS A 30 0.33 18.55 4.98
C LYS A 30 1.12 18.08 6.19
N GLU A 31 2.01 17.11 6.00
CA GLU A 31 2.70 16.40 7.08
C GLU A 31 4.22 16.63 7.11
N GLY A 32 4.79 17.06 5.98
CA GLY A 32 6.22 17.34 5.84
C GLY A 32 7.09 16.09 5.79
N ARG A 33 8.30 16.20 6.33
CA ARG A 33 9.29 15.12 6.36
C ARG A 33 8.88 14.02 7.34
N PRO A 34 9.41 12.79 7.16
CA PRO A 34 9.17 11.68 8.08
C PRO A 34 9.48 12.01 9.52
N LYS A 35 8.58 11.64 10.42
CA LYS A 35 8.74 11.74 11.88
C LYS A 35 8.18 10.48 12.50
N SER A 36 8.96 9.81 13.35
CA SER A 36 8.47 8.71 14.18
C SER A 36 7.28 9.20 15.02
N ASN A 37 6.28 8.37 15.18
CA ASN A 37 5.04 8.74 15.87
C ASN A 37 4.74 7.80 17.03
N SER A 38 4.35 6.56 16.75
CA SER A 38 3.97 5.60 17.79
C SER A 38 4.57 4.21 17.51
N THR A 39 4.71 3.44 18.56
CA THR A 39 5.00 2.00 18.47
C THR A 39 3.74 1.24 18.06
N ILE A 40 3.90 0.00 17.61
CA ILE A 40 2.76 -0.88 17.33
C ILE A 40 1.97 -1.14 18.62
N LYS A 41 2.67 -1.34 19.75
CA LYS A 41 2.02 -1.54 21.05
C LYS A 41 1.17 -0.34 21.47
N GLU A 42 1.68 0.89 21.35
CA GLU A 42 0.91 2.10 21.70
C GLU A 42 -0.35 2.26 20.83
N ILE A 43 -0.27 1.90 19.55
CA ILE A 43 -1.45 1.90 18.66
C ILE A 43 -2.39 0.77 19.07
N TRP A 44 -1.85 -0.41 19.35
CA TRP A 44 -2.61 -1.60 19.73
C TRP A 44 -3.40 -1.41 21.01
N ASP A 45 -2.83 -0.76 22.01
CA ASP A 45 -3.46 -0.49 23.30
C ASP A 45 -4.71 0.43 23.19
N GLN A 46 -4.89 1.12 22.02
CA GLN A 46 -6.04 1.96 21.71
C GLN A 46 -7.16 1.22 20.94
N ARG A 47 -7.10 -0.12 20.81
CA ARG A 47 -8.14 -0.89 20.13
C ARG A 47 -9.50 -0.78 20.84
N GLY A 48 -10.56 -0.80 20.04
CA GLY A 48 -11.93 -0.69 20.58
C GLY A 48 -12.50 -2.01 21.13
N SER A 49 -11.86 -3.16 20.82
CA SER A 49 -12.26 -4.48 21.31
C SER A 49 -11.04 -5.32 21.64
N GLU A 50 -11.07 -5.98 22.80
CA GLU A 50 -10.02 -6.92 23.22
C GLU A 50 -9.94 -8.17 22.33
N ASP A 51 -11.04 -8.57 21.73
CA ASP A 51 -11.11 -9.73 20.82
C ASP A 51 -10.48 -9.47 19.46
N SER A 52 -10.17 -8.21 19.12
CA SER A 52 -9.59 -7.87 17.83
C SER A 52 -8.06 -8.05 17.86
N ASN A 53 -7.51 -8.86 16.96
CA ASN A 53 -6.08 -8.93 16.70
C ASN A 53 -5.69 -8.27 15.35
N PHE A 54 -6.47 -7.28 14.90
CA PHE A 54 -6.25 -6.60 13.63
C PHE A 54 -5.87 -5.13 13.83
N ILE A 55 -4.77 -4.71 13.21
CA ILE A 55 -4.27 -3.34 13.24
C ILE A 55 -4.24 -2.74 11.84
N VAL A 56 -4.69 -1.50 11.71
CA VAL A 56 -4.65 -0.73 10.46
C VAL A 56 -3.60 0.37 10.59
N LEU A 57 -2.50 0.25 9.84
CA LEU A 57 -1.45 1.24 9.77
C LEU A 57 -1.74 2.25 8.67
N LEU A 58 -1.74 3.52 9.02
CA LEU A 58 -2.06 4.65 8.15
C LEU A 58 -0.81 5.32 7.58
N ASP A 59 0.36 4.73 7.77
CA ASP A 59 1.66 5.25 7.36
C ASP A 59 1.71 5.50 5.86
N ASN A 60 2.09 6.71 5.47
CA ASN A 60 2.26 7.07 4.06
C ASN A 60 3.51 6.44 3.41
N ASP A 61 4.46 5.96 4.22
CA ASP A 61 5.70 5.33 3.77
C ASP A 61 6.29 4.45 4.90
N PHE A 62 5.62 3.35 5.24
CA PHE A 62 5.96 2.48 6.36
C PHE A 62 7.46 2.10 6.39
N PHE A 63 8.02 1.64 5.27
CA PHE A 63 9.43 1.29 5.16
C PHE A 63 10.39 2.51 5.10
N GLY A 64 9.85 3.72 5.15
CA GLY A 64 10.59 4.96 5.34
C GLY A 64 10.85 5.28 6.82
N ASN A 65 10.17 4.61 7.72
CA ASN A 65 10.43 4.70 9.15
C ASN A 65 11.78 4.05 9.45
N PRO A 66 12.77 4.75 10.07
CA PRO A 66 14.05 4.15 10.46
C PRO A 66 13.89 2.93 11.36
N GLU A 67 12.83 2.91 12.17
CA GLU A 67 12.52 1.84 13.14
C GLU A 67 11.58 0.75 12.55
N TRP A 68 11.44 0.66 11.23
CA TRP A 68 10.51 -0.29 10.61
C TRP A 68 10.77 -1.75 11.03
N ARG A 69 12.04 -2.11 11.35
CA ARG A 69 12.39 -3.48 11.80
C ARG A 69 11.79 -3.79 13.15
N GLU A 70 11.85 -2.84 14.05
CA GLU A 70 11.24 -2.92 15.38
C GLU A 70 9.72 -3.02 15.26
N ARG A 71 9.10 -2.22 14.38
CA ARG A 71 7.66 -2.27 14.11
C ARG A 71 7.22 -3.64 13.57
N ILE A 72 8.02 -4.26 12.69
CA ILE A 72 7.75 -5.62 12.20
C ILE A 72 7.85 -6.65 13.33
N ARG A 73 8.88 -6.56 14.20
CA ARG A 73 9.00 -7.45 15.37
C ARG A 73 7.82 -7.31 16.32
N GLU A 74 7.41 -6.08 16.66
CA GLU A 74 6.24 -5.85 17.50
C GLU A 74 4.96 -6.46 16.90
N ILE A 75 4.76 -6.39 15.58
CA ILE A 75 3.63 -7.03 14.90
C ILE A 75 3.70 -8.55 15.05
N GLN A 76 4.88 -9.14 14.94
CA GLN A 76 5.10 -10.58 15.10
C GLN A 76 4.90 -11.03 16.54
N ASP A 77 5.51 -10.35 17.50
CA ASP A 77 5.47 -10.67 18.94
C ASP A 77 4.04 -10.60 19.50
N LEU A 78 3.24 -9.66 18.99
CA LEU A 78 1.83 -9.50 19.35
C LEU A 78 0.89 -10.37 18.48
N GLU A 79 1.42 -11.19 17.56
CA GLU A 79 0.68 -12.06 16.63
C GLU A 79 -0.44 -11.32 15.86
N LEU A 80 -0.18 -10.07 15.46
CA LEU A 80 -1.21 -9.23 14.86
C LEU A 80 -1.41 -9.52 13.37
N ARG A 81 -2.66 -9.39 12.95
CA ARG A 81 -3.01 -9.18 11.54
C ARG A 81 -2.85 -7.69 11.22
N VAL A 82 -2.13 -7.35 10.17
CA VAL A 82 -1.80 -5.95 9.86
C VAL A 82 -2.27 -5.54 8.46
N ASN A 83 -2.84 -4.34 8.36
CA ASN A 83 -3.12 -3.69 7.09
C ASN A 83 -2.20 -2.47 6.91
N PHE A 84 -1.49 -2.42 5.77
CA PHE A 84 -0.74 -1.26 5.31
C PHE A 84 -1.64 -0.45 4.35
N SER A 85 -2.44 0.48 4.89
CA SER A 85 -3.59 1.05 4.17
C SER A 85 -3.22 1.97 3.01
N GLN A 86 -2.09 2.69 3.11
CA GLN A 86 -1.70 3.69 2.09
C GLN A 86 -0.88 3.12 0.93
N GLY A 87 -0.58 1.83 0.99
CA GLY A 87 0.27 1.17 -0.01
C GLY A 87 1.77 1.37 0.25
N LEU A 88 2.53 0.33 -0.05
CA LEU A 88 3.98 0.30 0.09
C LEU A 88 4.66 0.70 -1.22
N ASN A 89 5.82 1.35 -1.14
CA ASN A 89 6.55 1.75 -2.33
C ASN A 89 7.36 0.58 -2.91
N ILE A 90 6.79 -0.12 -3.89
CA ILE A 90 7.39 -1.28 -4.55
C ILE A 90 8.73 -0.97 -5.23
N ARG A 91 8.92 0.26 -5.75
CA ARG A 91 10.11 0.65 -6.55
C ARG A 91 11.41 0.60 -5.77
N ILE A 92 11.33 0.75 -4.47
CA ILE A 92 12.50 0.83 -3.58
C ILE A 92 12.49 -0.24 -2.48
N ILE A 93 11.52 -1.17 -2.54
CA ILE A 93 11.49 -2.28 -1.59
C ILE A 93 12.77 -3.10 -1.72
N THR A 94 13.46 -3.34 -0.61
CA THR A 94 14.64 -4.20 -0.57
C THR A 94 14.25 -5.66 -0.39
N GLU A 95 15.18 -6.58 -0.58
CA GLU A 95 14.97 -8.01 -0.30
C GLU A 95 14.61 -8.23 1.17
N GLU A 96 15.32 -7.57 2.08
CA GLU A 96 15.05 -7.63 3.52
C GLU A 96 13.62 -7.15 3.85
N GLN A 97 13.18 -6.03 3.24
CA GLN A 97 11.84 -5.51 3.44
C GLN A 97 10.76 -6.43 2.86
N ALA A 98 11.02 -7.05 1.71
CA ALA A 98 10.11 -8.03 1.11
C ALA A 98 9.98 -9.29 1.99
N GLN A 99 11.09 -9.79 2.54
CA GLN A 99 11.10 -10.90 3.50
C GLN A 99 10.35 -10.54 4.78
N ALA A 100 10.61 -9.38 5.36
CA ALA A 100 9.91 -8.88 6.54
C ALA A 100 8.40 -8.74 6.29
N LEU A 101 8.00 -8.23 5.12
CA LEU A 101 6.60 -8.16 4.73
C LEU A 101 5.96 -9.54 4.61
N SER A 102 6.68 -10.51 4.04
CA SER A 102 6.22 -11.90 3.90
C SER A 102 6.02 -12.59 5.25
N SER A 103 6.84 -12.24 6.26
CA SER A 103 6.83 -12.87 7.59
C SER A 103 5.68 -12.43 8.49
N VAL A 104 5.00 -11.32 8.19
CA VAL A 104 3.84 -10.84 8.95
C VAL A 104 2.53 -11.30 8.33
N ASN A 105 1.48 -11.33 9.15
CA ASN A 105 0.14 -11.67 8.71
C ASN A 105 -0.58 -10.45 8.10
N PHE A 106 -0.07 -9.98 6.94
CA PHE A 106 -0.70 -8.84 6.26
C PHE A 106 -2.08 -9.18 5.72
N ARG A 107 -3.00 -8.21 5.77
CA ARG A 107 -4.40 -8.33 5.36
C ARG A 107 -4.85 -7.10 4.57
N GLY A 108 -5.83 -7.30 3.70
CA GLY A 108 -6.59 -6.19 3.12
C GLY A 108 -7.40 -5.46 4.20
N LEU A 109 -7.96 -4.30 3.86
CA LEU A 109 -8.65 -3.42 4.81
C LEU A 109 -9.83 -4.12 5.55
N SER A 110 -10.47 -5.11 4.92
CA SER A 110 -11.51 -5.90 5.58
C SER A 110 -11.00 -6.89 6.65
N GLY A 111 -9.69 -7.06 6.77
CA GLY A 111 -9.05 -8.06 7.64
C GLY A 111 -9.21 -9.52 7.19
N LYS A 112 -10.02 -9.81 6.16
CA LYS A 112 -10.37 -11.18 5.75
C LYS A 112 -9.37 -11.80 4.79
N THR A 113 -8.98 -11.08 3.73
CA THR A 113 -8.12 -11.59 2.68
C THR A 113 -6.65 -11.27 2.94
N ARG A 114 -5.72 -12.20 2.63
CA ARG A 114 -4.29 -11.92 2.65
C ARG A 114 -3.94 -11.06 1.43
N ARG A 115 -3.81 -9.75 1.64
CA ARG A 115 -3.61 -8.78 0.57
C ARG A 115 -2.78 -7.60 1.04
N VAL A 116 -1.83 -7.19 0.23
CA VAL A 116 -0.98 -6.01 0.43
C VAL A 116 -1.13 -5.07 -0.77
N HIS A 117 -1.03 -3.77 -0.51
CA HIS A 117 -1.16 -2.73 -1.52
C HIS A 117 0.18 -2.10 -1.83
N PHE A 118 0.44 -1.91 -3.12
CA PHE A 118 1.57 -1.17 -3.67
C PHE A 118 1.05 -0.03 -4.56
N ALA A 119 1.95 0.76 -5.16
CA ALA A 119 1.56 1.82 -6.07
C ALA A 119 2.46 1.88 -7.31
N TRP A 120 1.83 2.17 -8.46
CA TRP A 120 2.49 2.53 -9.71
C TRP A 120 1.89 3.81 -10.27
N ASP A 121 2.33 4.96 -9.74
CA ASP A 121 1.72 6.27 -10.03
C ASP A 121 2.34 6.98 -11.23
N LEU A 122 3.62 6.75 -11.52
CA LEU A 122 4.37 7.41 -12.58
C LEU A 122 4.82 6.41 -13.63
N PHE A 123 4.86 6.84 -14.90
CA PHE A 123 5.29 6.01 -16.01
C PHE A 123 6.51 6.60 -16.73
N ASN A 124 7.56 5.84 -16.80
CA ASN A 124 8.69 5.91 -17.70
C ASN A 124 9.51 4.61 -17.58
N LYS A 125 10.43 4.37 -18.51
CA LYS A 125 11.23 3.14 -18.57
C LYS A 125 11.98 2.81 -17.26
N LYS A 126 12.51 3.83 -16.57
CA LYS A 126 13.21 3.65 -15.29
C LYS A 126 12.24 3.20 -14.19
N GLN A 127 11.06 3.82 -14.13
CA GLN A 127 10.03 3.45 -13.15
C GLN A 127 9.54 2.02 -13.39
N GLU A 128 9.33 1.65 -14.63
CA GLU A 128 8.92 0.31 -15.03
C GLU A 128 9.93 -0.74 -14.54
N GLN A 129 11.22 -0.56 -14.80
CA GLN A 129 12.27 -1.48 -14.35
C GLN A 129 12.30 -1.63 -12.81
N LEU A 130 12.05 -0.54 -12.09
CA LEU A 130 11.97 -0.58 -10.62
C LEU A 130 10.73 -1.34 -10.13
N ILE A 131 9.60 -1.21 -10.82
CA ILE A 131 8.38 -1.98 -10.54
C ILE A 131 8.64 -3.47 -10.77
N ASP A 132 9.20 -3.84 -11.92
CA ASP A 132 9.53 -5.23 -12.25
C ASP A 132 10.45 -5.86 -11.20
N ALA A 133 11.52 -5.16 -10.83
CA ALA A 133 12.45 -5.61 -9.80
C ALA A 133 11.79 -5.74 -8.42
N GLY A 134 10.91 -4.82 -8.06
CA GLY A 134 10.18 -4.87 -6.79
C GLY A 134 9.17 -6.02 -6.73
N ILE A 135 8.42 -6.25 -7.82
CA ILE A 135 7.52 -7.41 -7.92
C ILE A 135 8.31 -8.70 -7.77
N LYS A 136 9.44 -8.83 -8.49
CA LYS A 136 10.30 -10.02 -8.38
C LYS A 136 10.76 -10.26 -6.94
N ARG A 137 11.25 -9.24 -6.21
CA ARG A 137 11.65 -9.38 -4.79
C ARG A 137 10.51 -9.89 -3.91
N CYS A 138 9.29 -9.37 -4.12
CA CYS A 138 8.12 -9.82 -3.37
C CYS A 138 7.78 -11.30 -3.68
N LEU A 139 7.88 -11.72 -4.94
CA LEU A 139 7.66 -13.10 -5.36
C LEU A 139 8.74 -14.03 -4.77
N ASP A 140 10.00 -13.64 -4.85
CA ASP A 140 11.14 -14.38 -4.28
C ASP A 140 11.02 -14.53 -2.75
N ALA A 141 10.43 -13.53 -2.06
CA ALA A 141 10.10 -13.59 -0.64
C ALA A 141 8.84 -14.44 -0.32
N GLY A 142 8.19 -15.03 -1.32
CA GLY A 142 7.04 -15.92 -1.14
C GLY A 142 5.66 -15.26 -1.15
N ILE A 143 5.58 -13.95 -1.40
CA ILE A 143 4.30 -13.25 -1.58
C ILE A 143 3.72 -13.66 -2.94
N LYS A 144 2.48 -14.17 -2.95
CA LYS A 144 1.86 -14.65 -4.19
C LYS A 144 1.29 -13.50 -5.03
N PRO A 145 1.27 -13.60 -6.38
CA PRO A 145 0.74 -12.54 -7.25
C PRO A 145 -0.66 -12.05 -6.84
N TYR A 146 -1.59 -12.96 -6.60
CA TYR A 146 -2.98 -12.64 -6.22
C TYR A 146 -3.11 -11.95 -4.84
N GLN A 147 -2.03 -11.91 -4.04
CA GLN A 147 -1.98 -11.19 -2.77
C GLN A 147 -1.56 -9.73 -2.94
N MET A 148 -1.08 -9.35 -4.12
CA MET A 148 -0.61 -8.00 -4.42
C MET A 148 -1.67 -7.21 -5.18
N THR A 149 -2.02 -6.03 -4.67
CA THR A 149 -2.85 -5.04 -5.36
C THR A 149 -2.02 -3.80 -5.64
N PHE A 150 -2.12 -3.26 -6.84
CA PHE A 150 -1.41 -2.05 -7.22
C PHE A 150 -2.38 -0.90 -7.44
N TYR A 151 -2.26 0.16 -6.65
CA TYR A 151 -2.87 1.45 -6.97
C TYR A 151 -2.18 2.01 -8.21
N VAL A 152 -2.95 2.34 -9.24
CA VAL A 152 -2.47 2.91 -10.49
C VAL A 152 -3.12 4.27 -10.69
N LEU A 153 -2.35 5.34 -10.46
CA LEU A 153 -2.81 6.71 -10.70
C LEU A 153 -2.88 6.94 -12.22
N VAL A 154 -4.04 7.36 -12.73
CA VAL A 154 -4.26 7.62 -14.16
C VAL A 154 -4.58 9.08 -14.42
N GLY A 155 -4.15 9.59 -15.58
CA GLY A 155 -4.38 10.97 -15.99
C GLY A 155 -3.47 12.01 -15.31
N PHE A 156 -2.42 11.61 -14.60
CA PHE A 156 -1.39 12.50 -14.10
C PHE A 156 -0.11 12.32 -14.90
N ASN A 157 0.10 13.18 -15.91
CA ASN A 157 1.24 13.12 -16.84
C ASN A 157 1.39 11.75 -17.53
N THR A 158 0.27 11.10 -17.83
CA THR A 158 0.21 9.83 -18.58
C THR A 158 -0.84 9.90 -19.67
N SER A 159 -0.59 9.22 -20.79
CA SER A 159 -1.58 9.03 -21.87
C SER A 159 -2.49 7.84 -21.57
N SER A 160 -3.59 7.72 -22.34
CA SER A 160 -4.50 6.57 -22.27
C SER A 160 -3.81 5.24 -22.59
N GLU A 161 -2.87 5.26 -23.53
CA GLU A 161 -2.07 4.09 -23.94
C GLU A 161 -1.12 3.65 -22.81
N GLU A 162 -0.48 4.62 -22.14
CA GLU A 162 0.40 4.37 -21.00
C GLU A 162 -0.39 3.86 -19.78
N ASP A 163 -1.60 4.38 -19.56
CA ASP A 163 -2.50 3.92 -18.52
C ASP A 163 -2.93 2.46 -18.78
N LEU A 164 -3.32 2.14 -20.00
CA LEU A 164 -3.68 0.79 -20.43
C LEU A 164 -2.48 -0.17 -20.30
N TYR A 165 -1.31 0.22 -20.80
CA TYR A 165 -0.10 -0.57 -20.73
C TYR A 165 0.24 -0.99 -19.29
N ARG A 166 0.16 -0.05 -18.33
CA ARG A 166 0.47 -0.34 -16.92
C ARG A 166 -0.47 -1.40 -16.32
N VAL A 167 -1.77 -1.28 -16.55
CA VAL A 167 -2.74 -2.23 -15.99
C VAL A 167 -2.64 -3.60 -16.66
N GLU A 168 -2.39 -3.65 -17.98
CA GLU A 168 -2.17 -4.89 -18.73
C GLU A 168 -0.89 -5.60 -18.27
N LYS A 169 0.19 -4.86 -18.07
CA LYS A 169 1.45 -5.40 -17.57
C LYS A 169 1.29 -5.99 -16.17
N LEU A 170 0.60 -5.28 -15.27
CA LEU A 170 0.28 -5.80 -13.93
C LEU A 170 -0.56 -7.08 -14.00
N ARG A 171 -1.56 -7.12 -14.89
CA ARG A 171 -2.35 -8.32 -15.15
C ARG A 171 -1.45 -9.49 -15.63
N GLY A 172 -0.50 -9.21 -16.50
CA GLY A 172 0.49 -10.19 -16.98
C GLY A 172 1.31 -10.84 -15.86
N TYR A 173 1.56 -10.11 -14.76
CA TYR A 173 2.17 -10.67 -13.54
C TYR A 173 1.19 -11.47 -12.66
N GLY A 174 -0.08 -11.46 -12.97
CA GLY A 174 -1.13 -12.04 -12.13
C GLY A 174 -1.40 -11.24 -10.85
N VAL A 175 -0.94 -9.98 -10.79
CA VAL A 175 -1.24 -9.05 -9.69
C VAL A 175 -2.48 -8.21 -10.03
N ASP A 176 -3.10 -7.62 -9.02
CA ASP A 176 -4.41 -6.99 -9.12
C ASP A 176 -4.29 -5.46 -9.26
N PRO A 177 -4.46 -4.86 -10.45
CA PRO A 177 -4.48 -3.40 -10.58
C PRO A 177 -5.76 -2.80 -10.01
N TYR A 178 -5.63 -1.64 -9.35
CA TYR A 178 -6.72 -0.81 -8.88
C TYR A 178 -6.51 0.64 -9.33
N VAL A 179 -7.29 1.08 -10.30
CA VAL A 179 -7.14 2.40 -10.93
C VAL A 179 -7.71 3.49 -10.05
N MET A 180 -6.91 4.53 -9.85
CA MET A 180 -7.25 5.75 -9.12
C MET A 180 -7.24 6.95 -10.07
N PRO A 181 -8.41 7.53 -10.42
CA PRO A 181 -8.48 8.74 -11.23
C PRO A 181 -7.83 9.94 -10.51
N TYR A 182 -6.90 10.63 -11.18
CA TYR A 182 -6.38 11.92 -10.69
C TYR A 182 -7.43 13.00 -10.74
N ASN A 183 -8.14 13.10 -11.87
CA ASN A 183 -9.29 14.00 -12.02
C ASN A 183 -10.59 13.20 -12.01
N ARG A 184 -11.29 13.22 -10.89
CA ARG A 184 -12.59 12.54 -10.75
C ARG A 184 -13.70 13.13 -11.62
N GLY A 185 -13.51 14.33 -12.20
CA GLY A 185 -14.41 14.93 -13.19
C GLY A 185 -14.24 14.37 -14.60
N ASP A 186 -13.06 13.87 -14.93
CA ASP A 186 -12.71 13.38 -16.27
C ASP A 186 -13.45 12.08 -16.62
N LEU A 187 -14.10 12.09 -17.78
CA LEU A 187 -14.97 10.98 -18.22
C LEU A 187 -14.17 9.73 -18.59
N TYR A 188 -12.99 9.90 -19.24
CA TYR A 188 -12.11 8.79 -19.58
C TYR A 188 -11.62 8.10 -18.30
N GLN A 189 -11.03 8.85 -17.37
CA GLN A 189 -10.48 8.30 -16.13
C GLN A 189 -11.54 7.56 -15.30
N LYS A 190 -12.78 8.09 -15.23
CA LYS A 190 -13.91 7.41 -14.57
C LYS A 190 -14.27 6.09 -15.23
N LYS A 191 -14.43 6.09 -16.57
CA LYS A 191 -14.78 4.89 -17.33
C LYS A 191 -13.68 3.84 -17.24
N PHE A 192 -12.43 4.27 -17.36
CA PHE A 192 -11.27 3.40 -17.26
C PHE A 192 -11.18 2.76 -15.87
N ALA A 193 -11.30 3.55 -14.80
CA ALA A 193 -11.32 3.04 -13.44
C ALA A 193 -12.48 2.05 -13.20
N ARG A 194 -13.69 2.37 -13.70
CA ARG A 194 -14.82 1.46 -13.58
C ARG A 194 -14.58 0.13 -14.29
N TRP A 195 -13.99 0.16 -15.47
CA TRP A 195 -13.66 -1.05 -16.23
C TRP A 195 -12.61 -1.90 -15.52
N VAL A 196 -11.44 -1.34 -15.15
CA VAL A 196 -10.35 -2.09 -14.51
C VAL A 196 -10.72 -2.58 -13.12
N ASN A 197 -11.40 -1.75 -12.32
CA ASN A 197 -11.74 -2.09 -10.95
C ASN A 197 -12.88 -3.11 -10.83
N HIS A 198 -13.62 -3.35 -11.92
CA HIS A 198 -14.67 -4.36 -11.97
C HIS A 198 -14.09 -5.73 -12.31
N LYS A 199 -13.74 -6.50 -11.27
CA LYS A 199 -12.98 -7.76 -11.38
C LYS A 199 -13.59 -8.84 -12.27
N ALA A 200 -14.90 -8.81 -12.51
CA ALA A 200 -15.55 -9.75 -13.43
C ALA A 200 -15.36 -9.35 -14.92
N ILE A 201 -15.02 -8.10 -15.19
CA ILE A 201 -14.84 -7.56 -16.56
C ILE A 201 -13.37 -7.54 -16.95
N PHE A 202 -12.51 -7.06 -16.03
CA PHE A 202 -11.07 -6.99 -16.24
C PHE A 202 -10.40 -8.28 -15.75
N LYS A 203 -10.38 -9.29 -16.63
CA LYS A 203 -9.73 -10.59 -16.40
C LYS A 203 -8.65 -10.85 -17.44
#